data_28a7c3a78fa8e2a95a88896d62626aaa
#
_entry.id   28a7c3a78fa8e2a95a88896d62626aaa
#
_cell.length_a   1.000
_cell.length_b   1.000
_cell.length_c   1.000
_cell.angle_alpha   90.00
_cell.angle_beta   90.00
_cell.angle_gamma   90.00
#
_symmetry.space_group_name_H-M   'P 1'
#
loop_
_entity.id
_entity.type
_entity.pdbx_description
1 polymer ?
#
loop_
_entity_poly.entity_id
_entity_poly.type
_entity_poly.pdbx_seq_one_letter_code
_entity_poly.pdbx_strand_id
1 'polypeptide(L)'
;MPSGTPGLVELVLRSLLICCVYLAFQNEACVVAADQVFTSEETLFGEIESVSTEAVRLLPRGSTNAIREIGVTDVVMIQYSDEPKFLIEAKKRLIKNDFGGAFEAIKKVSEDEIQSASVAVRSEYAYVRAVAAGHVAMDTTEGLSQALTCIEEVLDQFTRSIHYYDLLEAAGDLEGALGRYDKAAALYKKISRGPPPMVVRAERLQGNVLAAEGRHIEAIAEFENVQSVDLEGSFIAKEKMMACLGQAESLISLSRFDEAVSLIGSMLAETYPEGVPVTATNILLGKAYSLLGQSLLETKEDQDALIAYLTVDLVYGDAPDTHAEALFRLFHLWNKGGYPRRAAEVRQRLIKAYPQSTWAAELNPSSK
;
A
#
# COMPACT_ATOMS: atom_id res chain seq x y z
N MET A 1 -46.28 43.98 -53.32
CA MET A 1 -45.47 43.16 -52.36
C MET A 1 -46.09 41.79 -52.28
N PRO A 2 -45.48 40.73 -52.76
CA PRO A 2 -45.93 39.39 -52.48
C PRO A 2 -44.99 38.72 -51.44
N SER A 3 -45.58 38.26 -50.36
CA SER A 3 -45.00 37.38 -49.35
C SER A 3 -44.81 36.02 -49.97
N GLY A 4 -43.54 35.62 -50.24
CA GLY A 4 -43.19 34.32 -50.71
C GLY A 4 -43.26 33.32 -49.55
N THR A 5 -44.10 32.32 -49.69
CA THR A 5 -44.08 31.09 -48.89
C THR A 5 -42.82 30.28 -49.21
N PRO A 6 -42.07 29.76 -48.20
CA PRO A 6 -40.90 28.97 -48.49
C PRO A 6 -41.27 27.71 -49.28
N GLY A 7 -40.52 27.48 -50.35
CA GLY A 7 -40.80 26.39 -51.28
C GLY A 7 -40.65 25.01 -50.63
N LEU A 8 -41.41 24.05 -51.11
CA LEU A 8 -41.46 22.65 -50.66
C LEU A 8 -40.05 22.02 -50.53
N VAL A 9 -39.09 22.45 -51.32
CA VAL A 9 -37.68 22.01 -51.33
C VAL A 9 -36.95 22.43 -50.07
N GLU A 10 -37.25 23.66 -49.53
CA GLU A 10 -36.61 24.18 -48.31
C GLU A 10 -37.14 23.50 -47.05
N LEU A 11 -38.41 23.11 -47.05
CA LEU A 11 -39.03 22.28 -45.99
C LEU A 11 -38.46 20.87 -45.93
N VAL A 12 -38.25 20.25 -47.12
CA VAL A 12 -37.67 18.88 -47.22
C VAL A 12 -36.20 18.90 -46.81
N LEU A 13 -35.43 19.91 -47.20
CA LEU A 13 -34.02 20.08 -46.76
C LEU A 13 -33.89 20.30 -45.25
N ARG A 14 -34.79 21.10 -44.66
CA ARG A 14 -34.79 21.28 -43.18
C ARG A 14 -35.19 19.99 -42.43
N SER A 15 -36.15 19.21 -42.97
CA SER A 15 -36.53 17.90 -42.39
C SER A 15 -35.42 16.89 -42.51
N LEU A 16 -34.67 16.84 -43.60
CA LEU A 16 -33.51 15.96 -43.78
C LEU A 16 -32.32 16.37 -42.87
N LEU A 17 -32.07 17.66 -42.67
CA LEU A 17 -31.07 18.13 -41.74
C LEU A 17 -31.41 17.78 -40.27
N ILE A 18 -32.68 17.88 -39.88
CA ILE A 18 -33.16 17.53 -38.54
C ILE A 18 -33.06 16.01 -38.35
N CYS A 19 -33.40 15.19 -39.37
CA CYS A 19 -33.19 13.72 -39.29
C CYS A 19 -31.72 13.34 -39.25
N CYS A 20 -30.82 14.00 -39.97
CA CYS A 20 -29.39 13.74 -39.90
C CYS A 20 -28.80 14.16 -38.56
N VAL A 21 -29.26 15.27 -37.95
CA VAL A 21 -28.85 15.66 -36.60
C VAL A 21 -29.41 14.70 -35.55
N TYR A 22 -30.65 14.20 -35.70
CA TYR A 22 -31.21 13.23 -34.77
C TYR A 22 -30.55 11.86 -34.91
N LEU A 23 -30.13 11.42 -36.10
CA LEU A 23 -29.36 10.19 -36.32
C LEU A 23 -27.90 10.32 -35.84
N ALA A 24 -27.33 11.52 -35.86
CA ALA A 24 -26.01 11.78 -35.28
C ALA A 24 -26.03 11.77 -33.75
N PHE A 25 -27.16 12.10 -33.10
CA PHE A 25 -27.33 12.00 -31.64
C PHE A 25 -27.72 10.61 -31.16
N GLN A 26 -28.12 9.68 -32.05
CA GLN A 26 -28.38 8.27 -31.67
C GLN A 26 -27.15 7.38 -31.80
N ASN A 27 -26.05 7.87 -32.29
CA ASN A 27 -24.75 7.23 -32.18
C ASN A 27 -23.96 7.78 -30.98
N GLU A 28 -24.59 7.93 -29.81
CA GLU A 28 -23.89 7.67 -28.58
C GLU A 28 -23.54 6.18 -28.65
N ALA A 29 -22.38 5.89 -29.24
CA ALA A 29 -21.70 4.63 -28.99
C ALA A 29 -21.74 4.52 -27.47
N CYS A 30 -22.51 3.57 -26.97
CA CYS A 30 -22.48 3.17 -25.58
C CYS A 30 -20.99 2.97 -25.30
N VAL A 31 -20.37 3.93 -24.64
CA VAL A 31 -18.97 3.80 -24.24
C VAL A 31 -19.04 2.71 -23.19
N VAL A 32 -18.93 1.47 -23.63
CA VAL A 32 -18.79 0.32 -22.75
C VAL A 32 -17.59 0.71 -21.87
N ALA A 33 -17.85 0.91 -20.61
CA ALA A 33 -16.80 1.21 -19.66
C ALA A 33 -15.79 0.07 -19.80
N ALA A 34 -14.56 0.40 -20.16
CA ALA A 34 -13.51 -0.60 -20.30
C ALA A 34 -12.92 -0.89 -18.93
N ASP A 35 -12.46 -2.10 -18.74
CA ASP A 35 -11.65 -2.44 -17.58
C ASP A 35 -10.33 -1.64 -17.63
N GLN A 36 -9.77 -1.37 -16.46
CA GLN A 36 -8.54 -0.60 -16.32
C GLN A 36 -7.54 -1.37 -15.46
N VAL A 37 -6.32 -1.48 -15.94
CA VAL A 37 -5.20 -2.01 -15.16
C VAL A 37 -4.21 -0.87 -14.92
N PHE A 38 -4.05 -0.48 -13.68
CA PHE A 38 -3.11 0.53 -13.25
C PHE A 38 -1.78 -0.15 -12.92
N THR A 39 -0.72 0.30 -13.54
CA THR A 39 0.66 -0.08 -13.22
C THR A 39 1.42 1.11 -12.64
N SER A 40 2.66 0.92 -12.23
CA SER A 40 3.53 2.01 -11.79
C SER A 40 3.87 3.00 -12.91
N GLU A 41 3.80 2.56 -14.18
CA GLU A 41 4.23 3.33 -15.35
C GLU A 41 3.05 3.94 -16.10
N GLU A 42 1.94 3.21 -16.25
CA GLU A 42 0.83 3.60 -17.10
C GLU A 42 -0.51 3.02 -16.64
N THR A 43 -1.60 3.54 -17.21
CA THR A 43 -2.93 2.95 -17.09
C THR A 43 -3.34 2.33 -18.41
N LEU A 44 -3.66 1.06 -18.40
CA LEU A 44 -4.08 0.28 -19.56
C LEU A 44 -5.60 0.12 -19.56
N PHE A 45 -6.20 0.32 -20.73
CA PHE A 45 -7.65 0.21 -20.93
C PHE A 45 -7.94 -0.94 -21.91
N GLY A 46 -8.88 -1.79 -21.57
CA GLY A 46 -9.22 -2.92 -22.43
C GLY A 46 -10.28 -3.83 -21.83
N GLU A 47 -10.28 -5.08 -22.28
CA GLU A 47 -11.07 -6.18 -21.73
C GLU A 47 -10.13 -7.15 -21.02
N ILE A 48 -10.37 -7.42 -19.74
CA ILE A 48 -9.59 -8.39 -18.98
C ILE A 48 -10.09 -9.80 -19.33
N GLU A 49 -9.26 -10.56 -20.06
CA GLU A 49 -9.58 -11.93 -20.43
C GLU A 49 -9.44 -12.91 -19.27
N SER A 50 -8.39 -12.72 -18.47
CA SER A 50 -8.13 -13.58 -17.32
C SER A 50 -7.24 -12.89 -16.28
N VAL A 51 -7.42 -13.31 -15.03
CA VAL A 51 -6.60 -12.95 -13.89
C VAL A 51 -6.11 -14.24 -13.23
N SER A 52 -4.85 -14.27 -12.87
CA SER A 52 -4.21 -15.36 -12.13
C SER A 52 -3.37 -14.82 -10.99
N THR A 53 -2.79 -15.70 -10.20
CA THR A 53 -1.82 -15.33 -9.14
C THR A 53 -0.51 -14.75 -9.71
N GLU A 54 -0.24 -14.91 -11.01
CA GLU A 54 1.01 -14.51 -11.63
C GLU A 54 0.88 -13.30 -12.55
N ALA A 55 -0.27 -13.17 -13.23
CA ALA A 55 -0.47 -12.12 -14.23
C ALA A 55 -1.93 -11.80 -14.52
N VAL A 56 -2.14 -10.61 -15.09
CA VAL A 56 -3.38 -10.16 -15.72
C VAL A 56 -3.20 -10.18 -17.24
N ARG A 57 -4.14 -10.79 -17.96
CA ARG A 57 -4.18 -10.80 -19.42
C ARG A 57 -5.25 -9.83 -19.88
N LEU A 58 -4.83 -8.77 -20.52
CA LEU A 58 -5.67 -7.68 -21.02
C LEU A 58 -5.65 -7.65 -22.55
N LEU A 59 -6.81 -7.56 -23.18
CA LEU A 59 -6.96 -7.20 -24.59
C LEU A 59 -7.08 -5.67 -24.67
N PRO A 60 -6.05 -4.92 -25.10
CA PRO A 60 -6.09 -3.46 -25.12
C PRO A 60 -7.16 -2.93 -26.06
N ARG A 61 -7.81 -1.82 -25.70
CA ARG A 61 -8.85 -1.16 -26.50
C ARG A 61 -8.30 -0.76 -27.88
N GLY A 62 -9.00 -1.18 -28.92
CA GLY A 62 -8.59 -0.93 -30.31
C GLY A 62 -7.61 -1.96 -30.90
N SER A 63 -7.18 -2.93 -30.12
CA SER A 63 -6.41 -4.08 -30.59
C SER A 63 -7.37 -5.24 -30.89
N THR A 64 -7.14 -5.95 -31.99
CA THR A 64 -7.99 -7.08 -32.37
C THR A 64 -7.46 -8.44 -31.90
N ASN A 65 -6.15 -8.56 -31.60
CA ASN A 65 -5.57 -9.88 -31.27
C ASN A 65 -4.27 -9.81 -30.40
N ALA A 66 -3.81 -8.64 -29.97
CA ALA A 66 -2.57 -8.53 -29.20
C ALA A 66 -2.89 -8.47 -27.70
N ILE A 67 -3.02 -9.63 -27.07
CA ILE A 67 -3.18 -9.71 -25.60
C ILE A 67 -1.88 -9.23 -24.96
N ARG A 68 -2.02 -8.35 -23.98
CA ARG A 68 -0.92 -7.90 -23.11
C ARG A 68 -0.97 -8.66 -21.80
N GLU A 69 0.12 -9.27 -21.42
CA GLU A 69 0.31 -9.91 -20.14
C GLU A 69 1.06 -8.97 -19.19
N ILE A 70 0.46 -8.69 -18.02
CA ILE A 70 0.97 -7.78 -16.99
C ILE A 70 1.26 -8.63 -15.76
N GLY A 71 2.53 -8.69 -15.35
CA GLY A 71 2.95 -9.44 -14.16
C GLY A 71 2.27 -8.92 -12.89
N VAL A 72 2.00 -9.81 -11.93
CA VAL A 72 1.34 -9.46 -10.65
C VAL A 72 2.09 -8.35 -9.91
N THR A 73 3.41 -8.28 -10.03
CA THR A 73 4.27 -7.28 -9.38
C THR A 73 4.19 -5.89 -9.99
N ASP A 74 3.69 -5.80 -11.23
CA ASP A 74 3.54 -4.53 -11.95
C ASP A 74 2.13 -3.94 -11.77
N VAL A 75 1.16 -4.75 -11.32
CA VAL A 75 -0.22 -4.32 -11.11
C VAL A 75 -0.33 -3.59 -9.77
N VAL A 76 -0.73 -2.31 -9.84
CA VAL A 76 -1.04 -1.49 -8.66
C VAL A 76 -2.51 -1.63 -8.29
N MET A 77 -3.40 -1.64 -9.28
CA MET A 77 -4.84 -1.77 -9.08
C MET A 77 -5.52 -2.24 -10.37
N ILE A 78 -6.54 -3.05 -10.24
CA ILE A 78 -7.49 -3.33 -11.31
C ILE A 78 -8.78 -2.57 -11.01
N GLN A 79 -9.42 -2.02 -12.02
CA GLN A 79 -10.78 -1.47 -11.93
C GLN A 79 -11.61 -2.09 -13.03
N TYR A 80 -12.62 -2.87 -12.66
CA TYR A 80 -13.54 -3.49 -13.59
C TYR A 80 -14.64 -2.53 -14.01
N SER A 81 -15.17 -2.72 -15.20
CA SER A 81 -16.22 -1.88 -15.78
C SER A 81 -17.55 -1.95 -15.03
N ASP A 82 -17.82 -3.06 -14.34
CA ASP A 82 -19.01 -3.33 -13.52
C ASP A 82 -18.78 -3.12 -12.01
N GLU A 83 -17.66 -2.52 -11.64
CA GLU A 83 -17.26 -2.41 -10.24
C GLU A 83 -18.04 -1.32 -9.48
N PRO A 84 -18.60 -1.62 -8.29
CA PRO A 84 -19.27 -0.63 -7.45
C PRO A 84 -18.35 0.54 -7.06
N LYS A 85 -18.88 1.77 -7.12
CA LYS A 85 -18.08 2.97 -6.85
C LYS A 85 -17.41 2.98 -5.49
N PHE A 86 -18.07 2.45 -4.46
CA PHE A 86 -17.52 2.40 -3.11
C PHE A 86 -16.43 1.34 -2.96
N LEU A 87 -16.44 0.28 -3.78
CA LEU A 87 -15.32 -0.65 -3.86
C LEU A 87 -14.09 0.02 -4.49
N ILE A 88 -14.29 0.78 -5.59
CA ILE A 88 -13.21 1.57 -6.21
C ILE A 88 -12.62 2.58 -5.20
N GLU A 89 -13.47 3.26 -4.44
CA GLU A 89 -13.02 4.18 -3.37
C GLU A 89 -12.21 3.45 -2.31
N ALA A 90 -12.68 2.30 -1.83
CA ALA A 90 -12.00 1.50 -0.82
C ALA A 90 -10.62 1.04 -1.31
N LYS A 91 -10.50 0.56 -2.55
CA LYS A 91 -9.23 0.16 -3.17
C LYS A 91 -8.23 1.33 -3.23
N LYS A 92 -8.69 2.51 -3.67
CA LYS A 92 -7.85 3.73 -3.70
C LYS A 92 -7.37 4.15 -2.31
N ARG A 93 -8.15 3.89 -1.27
CA ARG A 93 -7.77 4.15 0.13
C ARG A 93 -6.75 3.13 0.62
N LEU A 94 -6.91 1.83 0.29
CA LEU A 94 -5.92 0.80 0.62
C LEU A 94 -4.54 1.13 0.04
N ILE A 95 -4.47 1.55 -1.22
CA ILE A 95 -3.21 1.95 -1.87
C ILE A 95 -2.51 3.11 -1.12
N LYS A 96 -3.29 3.95 -0.44
CA LYS A 96 -2.78 5.06 0.38
C LYS A 96 -2.54 4.68 1.84
N ASN A 97 -2.66 3.40 2.20
CA ASN A 97 -2.62 2.89 3.58
C ASN A 97 -3.69 3.51 4.51
N ASP A 98 -4.78 4.07 3.95
CA ASP A 98 -5.95 4.53 4.71
C ASP A 98 -6.90 3.35 4.96
N PHE A 99 -6.49 2.42 5.82
CA PHE A 99 -7.24 1.19 6.11
C PHE A 99 -8.58 1.48 6.78
N GLY A 100 -8.64 2.44 7.69
CA GLY A 100 -9.87 2.87 8.34
C GLY A 100 -10.87 3.45 7.34
N GLY A 101 -10.41 4.34 6.47
CA GLY A 101 -11.23 4.88 5.40
C GLY A 101 -11.65 3.84 4.38
N ALA A 102 -10.79 2.86 4.05
CA ALA A 102 -11.14 1.74 3.18
C ALA A 102 -12.25 0.88 3.80
N PHE A 103 -12.16 0.59 5.11
CA PHE A 103 -13.17 -0.16 5.86
C PHE A 103 -14.52 0.56 5.88
N GLU A 104 -14.54 1.88 6.09
CA GLU A 104 -15.78 2.66 6.03
C GLU A 104 -16.36 2.79 4.61
N ALA A 105 -15.53 2.77 3.59
CA ALA A 105 -15.98 2.78 2.20
C ALA A 105 -16.59 1.43 1.80
N ILE A 106 -15.92 0.32 2.14
CA ILE A 106 -16.40 -1.03 1.76
C ILE A 106 -17.73 -1.40 2.40
N LYS A 107 -18.04 -0.89 3.60
CA LYS A 107 -19.35 -1.07 4.26
C LYS A 107 -20.51 -0.45 3.49
N LYS A 108 -20.25 0.50 2.59
CA LYS A 108 -21.29 1.17 1.79
C LYS A 108 -21.64 0.40 0.52
N VAL A 109 -20.88 -0.64 0.19
CA VAL A 109 -21.21 -1.53 -0.92
C VAL A 109 -22.36 -2.44 -0.48
N SER A 110 -23.46 -2.45 -1.23
CA SER A 110 -24.63 -3.26 -0.90
C SER A 110 -24.43 -4.74 -1.26
N GLU A 111 -25.14 -5.62 -0.57
CA GLU A 111 -25.10 -7.05 -0.88
C GLU A 111 -25.62 -7.33 -2.30
N ASP A 112 -26.66 -6.62 -2.76
CA ASP A 112 -27.23 -6.79 -4.10
C ASP A 112 -26.21 -6.42 -5.19
N GLU A 113 -25.41 -5.35 -5.01
CA GLU A 113 -24.33 -4.97 -5.92
C GLU A 113 -23.29 -6.09 -6.03
N ILE A 114 -22.92 -6.72 -4.92
CA ILE A 114 -21.91 -7.79 -4.91
C ILE A 114 -22.47 -9.11 -5.43
N GLN A 115 -23.71 -9.47 -5.12
CA GLN A 115 -24.31 -10.70 -5.63
C GLN A 115 -24.50 -10.68 -7.15
N SER A 116 -24.80 -9.51 -7.71
CA SER A 116 -24.94 -9.31 -9.17
C SER A 116 -23.62 -9.12 -9.91
N ALA A 117 -22.52 -8.85 -9.20
CA ALA A 117 -21.21 -8.58 -9.79
C ALA A 117 -20.53 -9.84 -10.31
N SER A 118 -19.55 -9.65 -11.21
CA SER A 118 -18.68 -10.71 -11.71
C SER A 118 -17.88 -11.39 -10.58
N VAL A 119 -17.39 -12.60 -10.83
CA VAL A 119 -16.54 -13.32 -9.86
C VAL A 119 -15.28 -12.52 -9.56
N ALA A 120 -14.73 -11.81 -10.54
CA ALA A 120 -13.56 -10.97 -10.38
C ALA A 120 -13.83 -9.82 -9.40
N VAL A 121 -14.94 -9.09 -9.56
CA VAL A 121 -15.34 -8.00 -8.65
C VAL A 121 -15.65 -8.53 -7.24
N ARG A 122 -16.26 -9.71 -7.13
CA ARG A 122 -16.46 -10.35 -5.81
C ARG A 122 -15.14 -10.70 -5.12
N SER A 123 -14.14 -11.14 -5.87
CA SER A 123 -12.79 -11.41 -5.34
C SER A 123 -12.14 -10.13 -4.83
N GLU A 124 -12.22 -9.02 -5.58
CA GLU A 124 -11.73 -7.71 -5.16
C GLU A 124 -12.42 -7.22 -3.88
N TYR A 125 -13.75 -7.33 -3.85
CA TYR A 125 -14.52 -6.96 -2.65
C TYR A 125 -14.10 -7.76 -1.41
N ALA A 126 -13.97 -9.08 -1.56
CA ALA A 126 -13.57 -9.97 -0.46
C ALA A 126 -12.16 -9.63 0.05
N TYR A 127 -11.22 -9.41 -0.86
CA TYR A 127 -9.86 -8.97 -0.55
C TYR A 127 -9.85 -7.65 0.24
N VAL A 128 -10.47 -6.62 -0.32
CA VAL A 128 -10.48 -5.27 0.31
C VAL A 128 -11.12 -5.33 1.69
N ARG A 129 -12.22 -6.05 1.83
CA ARG A 129 -12.92 -6.21 3.12
C ARG A 129 -12.04 -6.93 4.14
N ALA A 130 -11.39 -8.02 3.77
CA ALA A 130 -10.56 -8.81 4.66
C ALA A 130 -9.33 -8.01 5.14
N VAL A 131 -8.61 -7.36 4.22
CA VAL A 131 -7.42 -6.57 4.55
C VAL A 131 -7.77 -5.35 5.40
N ALA A 132 -8.80 -4.57 5.00
CA ALA A 132 -9.20 -3.39 5.77
C ALA A 132 -9.71 -3.76 7.16
N ALA A 133 -10.50 -4.83 7.29
CA ALA A 133 -10.98 -5.33 8.59
C ALA A 133 -9.81 -5.80 9.46
N GLY A 134 -8.83 -6.50 8.89
CA GLY A 134 -7.65 -6.98 9.58
C GLY A 134 -6.87 -5.86 10.24
N HIS A 135 -6.61 -4.79 9.50
CA HIS A 135 -5.89 -3.63 10.04
C HIS A 135 -6.67 -2.87 11.13
N VAL A 136 -8.00 -2.79 11.01
CA VAL A 136 -8.82 -2.12 12.04
C VAL A 136 -8.95 -2.97 13.31
N ALA A 137 -8.83 -4.30 13.20
CA ALA A 137 -9.02 -5.24 14.31
C ALA A 137 -7.74 -5.51 15.14
N MET A 138 -6.62 -4.86 14.83
CA MET A 138 -5.30 -5.14 15.43
C MET A 138 -5.19 -4.89 16.95
N ASP A 139 -6.17 -4.20 17.54
CA ASP A 139 -6.10 -3.82 18.95
C ASP A 139 -6.47 -4.96 19.92
N THR A 140 -7.01 -6.08 19.45
CA THR A 140 -7.45 -7.20 20.30
C THR A 140 -7.12 -8.56 19.68
N THR A 141 -6.76 -9.53 20.53
CA THR A 141 -6.50 -10.93 20.11
C THR A 141 -7.72 -11.56 19.40
N GLU A 142 -8.93 -11.21 19.84
CA GLU A 142 -10.16 -11.69 19.21
C GLU A 142 -10.33 -11.08 17.82
N GLY A 143 -10.08 -9.78 17.67
CA GLY A 143 -10.11 -9.10 16.37
C GLY A 143 -9.11 -9.67 15.39
N LEU A 144 -7.86 -9.91 15.83
CA LEU A 144 -6.84 -10.56 15.01
C LEU A 144 -7.29 -11.95 14.51
N SER A 145 -7.90 -12.75 15.41
CA SER A 145 -8.37 -14.10 15.06
C SER A 145 -9.54 -14.06 14.07
N GLN A 146 -10.46 -13.11 14.22
CA GLN A 146 -11.59 -12.91 13.29
C GLN A 146 -11.09 -12.46 11.91
N ALA A 147 -10.13 -11.52 11.87
CA ALA A 147 -9.51 -11.07 10.64
C ALA A 147 -8.80 -12.21 9.90
N LEU A 148 -8.06 -13.04 10.63
CA LEU A 148 -7.40 -14.21 10.08
C LEU A 148 -8.41 -15.17 9.44
N THR A 149 -9.52 -15.48 10.12
CA THR A 149 -10.58 -16.33 9.58
C THR A 149 -11.17 -15.75 8.29
N CYS A 150 -11.42 -14.43 8.24
CA CYS A 150 -11.90 -13.79 7.03
C CYS A 150 -10.90 -13.92 5.86
N ILE A 151 -9.59 -13.77 6.12
CA ILE A 151 -8.55 -13.92 5.09
C ILE A 151 -8.48 -15.37 4.59
N GLU A 152 -8.55 -16.36 5.50
CA GLU A 152 -8.54 -17.78 5.16
C GLU A 152 -9.75 -18.14 4.27
N GLU A 153 -10.95 -17.64 4.57
CA GLU A 153 -12.14 -17.81 3.74
C GLU A 153 -11.94 -17.26 2.32
N VAL A 154 -11.30 -16.08 2.19
CA VAL A 154 -11.01 -15.49 0.88
C VAL A 154 -9.98 -16.31 0.11
N LEU A 155 -8.93 -16.80 0.78
CA LEU A 155 -7.91 -17.67 0.19
C LEU A 155 -8.50 -18.99 -0.33
N ASP A 156 -9.44 -19.58 0.41
CA ASP A 156 -10.11 -20.82 0.01
C ASP A 156 -11.09 -20.60 -1.15
N GLN A 157 -11.81 -19.49 -1.15
CA GLN A 157 -12.81 -19.18 -2.16
C GLN A 157 -12.20 -18.68 -3.47
N PHE A 158 -11.11 -17.90 -3.42
CA PHE A 158 -10.51 -17.21 -4.57
C PHE A 158 -9.04 -17.60 -4.80
N THR A 159 -8.78 -18.88 -5.00
CA THR A 159 -7.42 -19.46 -5.15
C THR A 159 -6.63 -18.92 -6.35
N ARG A 160 -7.28 -18.27 -7.30
CA ARG A 160 -6.66 -17.63 -8.49
C ARG A 160 -6.68 -16.11 -8.44
N SER A 161 -6.97 -15.53 -7.27
CA SER A 161 -6.94 -14.07 -7.13
C SER A 161 -5.53 -13.52 -7.37
N ILE A 162 -5.44 -12.35 -8.00
CA ILE A 162 -4.19 -11.61 -8.12
C ILE A 162 -3.63 -11.26 -6.73
N HIS A 163 -4.49 -11.13 -5.73
CA HIS A 163 -4.15 -10.81 -4.35
C HIS A 163 -3.76 -12.03 -3.50
N TYR A 164 -3.57 -13.20 -4.13
CA TYR A 164 -3.28 -14.44 -3.40
C TYR A 164 -2.06 -14.31 -2.48
N TYR A 165 -0.97 -13.73 -3.00
CA TYR A 165 0.27 -13.55 -2.22
C TYR A 165 0.13 -12.46 -1.15
N ASP A 166 -0.62 -11.40 -1.41
CA ASP A 166 -0.92 -10.35 -0.43
C ASP A 166 -1.76 -10.89 0.75
N LEU A 167 -2.71 -11.76 0.44
CA LEU A 167 -3.52 -12.44 1.46
C LEU A 167 -2.70 -13.43 2.29
N LEU A 168 -1.74 -14.15 1.68
CA LEU A 168 -0.83 -15.02 2.43
C LEU A 168 0.09 -14.22 3.36
N GLU A 169 0.60 -13.07 2.91
CA GLU A 169 1.38 -12.15 3.75
C GLU A 169 0.51 -11.63 4.90
N ALA A 170 -0.67 -11.09 4.61
CA ALA A 170 -1.58 -10.57 5.64
C ALA A 170 -1.97 -11.65 6.68
N ALA A 171 -2.24 -12.89 6.24
CA ALA A 171 -2.48 -14.00 7.16
C ALA A 171 -1.26 -14.32 8.03
N GLY A 172 -0.07 -14.30 7.43
CA GLY A 172 1.20 -14.50 8.14
C GLY A 172 1.47 -13.41 9.16
N ASP A 173 1.22 -12.15 8.80
CA ASP A 173 1.37 -11.00 9.71
C ASP A 173 0.42 -11.11 10.92
N LEU A 174 -0.83 -11.54 10.70
CA LEU A 174 -1.80 -11.78 11.77
C LEU A 174 -1.39 -12.95 12.68
N GLU A 175 -0.88 -14.05 12.10
CA GLU A 175 -0.34 -15.17 12.90
C GLU A 175 0.89 -14.74 13.70
N GLY A 176 1.76 -13.91 13.13
CA GLY A 176 2.90 -13.30 13.81
C GLY A 176 2.47 -12.40 14.96
N ALA A 177 1.47 -11.53 14.75
CA ALA A 177 0.89 -10.69 15.80
C ALA A 177 0.23 -11.49 16.93
N LEU A 178 -0.26 -12.70 16.63
CA LEU A 178 -0.76 -13.66 17.62
C LEU A 178 0.37 -14.46 18.30
N GLY A 179 1.65 -14.19 17.99
CA GLY A 179 2.81 -14.91 18.50
C GLY A 179 2.99 -16.33 17.92
N ARG A 180 2.31 -16.65 16.83
CA ARG A 180 2.32 -17.98 16.20
C ARG A 180 3.32 -18.03 15.03
N TYR A 181 4.58 -17.79 15.32
CA TYR A 181 5.65 -17.60 14.33
C TYR A 181 5.83 -18.78 13.37
N ASP A 182 5.70 -20.02 13.83
CA ASP A 182 5.76 -21.22 12.97
C ASP A 182 4.68 -21.19 11.87
N LYS A 183 3.47 -20.72 12.21
CA LYS A 183 2.38 -20.62 11.24
C LYS A 183 2.61 -19.48 10.25
N ALA A 184 3.09 -18.32 10.73
CA ALA A 184 3.50 -17.21 9.88
C ALA A 184 4.55 -17.66 8.86
N ALA A 185 5.61 -18.33 9.33
CA ALA A 185 6.66 -18.89 8.47
C ALA A 185 6.12 -19.88 7.42
N ALA A 186 5.16 -20.73 7.82
CA ALA A 186 4.53 -21.69 6.90
C ALA A 186 3.70 -20.99 5.80
N LEU A 187 3.04 -19.86 6.12
CA LEU A 187 2.31 -19.05 5.15
C LEU A 187 3.27 -18.35 4.18
N TYR A 188 4.34 -17.73 4.68
CA TYR A 188 5.36 -17.09 3.86
C TYR A 188 6.08 -18.07 2.94
N LYS A 189 6.31 -19.32 3.41
CA LYS A 189 6.83 -20.40 2.57
C LYS A 189 5.90 -20.74 1.39
N LYS A 190 4.58 -20.50 1.48
CA LYS A 190 3.70 -20.66 0.32
C LYS A 190 3.96 -19.58 -0.73
N ILE A 191 4.31 -18.35 -0.31
CA ILE A 191 4.65 -17.24 -1.21
C ILE A 191 5.90 -17.59 -2.04
N SER A 192 6.89 -18.29 -1.47
CA SER A 192 8.11 -18.69 -2.21
C SER A 192 7.87 -19.69 -3.34
N ARG A 193 6.63 -20.17 -3.54
CA ARG A 193 6.25 -21.02 -4.67
C ARG A 193 5.79 -20.19 -5.88
N GLY A 194 5.69 -18.88 -5.73
CA GLY A 194 5.32 -17.94 -6.77
C GLY A 194 6.47 -17.62 -7.73
N PRO A 195 6.26 -16.64 -8.62
CA PRO A 195 7.30 -16.17 -9.53
C PRO A 195 8.50 -15.59 -8.76
N PRO A 196 9.68 -15.43 -9.41
CA PRO A 196 10.92 -15.02 -8.74
C PRO A 196 10.81 -13.80 -7.82
N PRO A 197 10.07 -12.72 -8.14
CA PRO A 197 9.87 -11.62 -7.20
C PRO A 197 9.16 -12.00 -5.90
N MET A 198 8.27 -12.99 -5.95
CA MET A 198 7.59 -13.50 -4.74
C MET A 198 8.52 -14.31 -3.85
N VAL A 199 9.55 -14.96 -4.41
CA VAL A 199 10.59 -15.62 -3.63
C VAL A 199 11.34 -14.59 -2.79
N VAL A 200 11.75 -13.47 -3.40
CA VAL A 200 12.42 -12.35 -2.71
C VAL A 200 11.56 -11.81 -1.56
N ARG A 201 10.26 -11.63 -1.81
CA ARG A 201 9.29 -11.21 -0.78
C ARG A 201 9.21 -12.23 0.37
N ALA A 202 9.14 -13.52 0.05
CA ALA A 202 9.07 -14.59 1.05
C ALA A 202 10.33 -14.65 1.93
N GLU A 203 11.52 -14.45 1.37
CA GLU A 203 12.78 -14.40 2.11
C GLU A 203 12.80 -13.21 3.07
N ARG A 204 12.40 -12.02 2.62
CA ARG A 204 12.25 -10.86 3.51
C ARG A 204 11.28 -11.13 4.66
N LEU A 205 10.11 -11.72 4.37
CA LEU A 205 9.11 -12.06 5.39
C LEU A 205 9.63 -13.11 6.37
N GLN A 206 10.42 -14.06 5.91
CA GLN A 206 11.10 -15.03 6.79
C GLN A 206 12.09 -14.34 7.73
N GLY A 207 12.85 -13.34 7.22
CA GLY A 207 13.71 -12.49 8.05
C GLY A 207 12.92 -11.75 9.13
N ASN A 208 11.73 -11.22 8.80
CA ASN A 208 10.85 -10.57 9.78
C ASN A 208 10.39 -11.52 10.90
N VAL A 209 10.06 -12.78 10.56
CA VAL A 209 9.71 -13.81 11.58
C VAL A 209 10.89 -14.07 12.51
N LEU A 210 12.07 -14.28 11.95
CA LEU A 210 13.29 -14.52 12.74
C LEU A 210 13.59 -13.35 13.69
N ALA A 211 13.44 -12.11 13.19
CA ALA A 211 13.60 -10.93 14.03
C ALA A 211 12.56 -10.88 15.17
N ALA A 212 11.30 -11.20 14.89
CA ALA A 212 10.24 -11.25 15.89
C ALA A 212 10.44 -12.36 16.95
N GLU A 213 11.09 -13.45 16.57
CA GLU A 213 11.55 -14.50 17.49
C GLU A 213 12.79 -14.12 18.32
N GLY A 214 13.38 -12.92 18.09
CA GLY A 214 14.62 -12.48 18.71
C GLY A 214 15.89 -13.09 18.09
N ARG A 215 15.79 -13.81 16.98
CA ARG A 215 16.89 -14.44 16.24
C ARG A 215 17.54 -13.45 15.27
N HIS A 216 17.95 -12.31 15.80
CA HIS A 216 18.40 -11.16 15.00
C HIS A 216 19.60 -11.46 14.09
N ILE A 217 20.53 -12.33 14.49
CA ILE A 217 21.69 -12.72 13.67
C ILE A 217 21.23 -13.47 12.41
N GLU A 218 20.28 -14.39 12.58
CA GLU A 218 19.72 -15.15 11.46
C GLU A 218 18.83 -14.28 10.58
N ALA A 219 18.08 -13.35 11.18
CA ALA A 219 17.28 -12.37 10.45
C ALA A 219 18.17 -11.49 9.55
N ILE A 220 19.30 -11.01 10.05
CA ILE A 220 20.27 -10.22 9.27
C ILE A 220 20.72 -11.01 8.04
N ALA A 221 21.06 -12.29 8.19
CA ALA A 221 21.49 -13.12 7.07
C ALA A 221 20.42 -13.25 5.99
N GLU A 222 19.14 -13.43 6.36
CA GLU A 222 18.03 -13.46 5.39
C GLU A 222 17.83 -12.11 4.68
N PHE A 223 17.94 -10.99 5.40
CA PHE A 223 17.85 -9.67 4.78
C PHE A 223 19.03 -9.38 3.83
N GLU A 224 20.23 -9.85 4.14
CA GLU A 224 21.40 -9.76 3.24
C GLU A 224 21.19 -10.59 1.96
N ASN A 225 20.58 -11.78 2.07
CA ASN A 225 20.21 -12.57 0.90
C ASN A 225 19.30 -11.77 -0.03
N VAL A 226 18.22 -11.15 0.51
CA VAL A 226 17.30 -10.30 -0.27
C VAL A 226 18.04 -9.14 -0.98
N GLN A 227 18.98 -8.49 -0.31
CA GLN A 227 19.74 -7.38 -0.88
C GLN A 227 20.67 -7.83 -2.02
N SER A 228 21.19 -9.06 -1.95
CA SER A 228 22.12 -9.63 -2.93
C SER A 228 21.46 -10.13 -4.21
N VAL A 229 20.12 -10.19 -4.26
CA VAL A 229 19.38 -10.72 -5.42
C VAL A 229 19.64 -9.86 -6.67
N ASP A 230 19.98 -10.52 -7.78
CA ASP A 230 20.20 -9.90 -9.10
C ASP A 230 18.87 -9.87 -9.89
N LEU A 231 17.88 -9.15 -9.36
CA LEU A 231 16.62 -8.84 -10.01
C LEU A 231 16.37 -7.33 -9.91
N GLU A 232 15.73 -6.78 -10.94
CA GLU A 232 15.41 -5.35 -11.04
C GLU A 232 13.90 -5.09 -11.04
N GLY A 233 13.52 -3.83 -10.98
CA GLY A 233 12.14 -3.35 -11.01
C GLY A 233 11.69 -2.74 -9.68
N SER A 234 10.61 -1.96 -9.76
CA SER A 234 10.09 -1.18 -8.61
C SER A 234 9.67 -2.06 -7.44
N PHE A 235 9.12 -3.25 -7.73
CA PHE A 235 8.75 -4.22 -6.70
C PHE A 235 9.99 -4.72 -5.94
N ILE A 236 11.04 -5.15 -6.66
CA ILE A 236 12.28 -5.64 -6.05
C ILE A 236 13.00 -4.54 -5.26
N ALA A 237 13.04 -3.33 -5.81
CA ALA A 237 13.62 -2.18 -5.10
C ALA A 237 12.92 -1.93 -3.75
N LYS A 238 11.59 -2.03 -3.72
CA LYS A 238 10.80 -1.93 -2.49
C LYS A 238 11.13 -3.05 -1.51
N GLU A 239 11.20 -4.32 -1.97
CA GLU A 239 11.53 -5.46 -1.11
C GLU A 239 12.95 -5.32 -0.52
N LYS A 240 13.95 -4.89 -1.31
CA LYS A 240 15.30 -4.61 -0.83
C LYS A 240 15.34 -3.49 0.21
N MET A 241 14.58 -2.40 -0.01
CA MET A 241 14.47 -1.32 0.96
C MET A 241 13.87 -1.82 2.28
N MET A 242 12.79 -2.60 2.23
CA MET A 242 12.14 -3.18 3.42
C MET A 242 13.08 -4.16 4.14
N ALA A 243 13.86 -4.95 3.41
CA ALA A 243 14.88 -5.83 3.98
C ALA A 243 16.00 -5.04 4.68
N CYS A 244 16.45 -3.94 4.07
CA CYS A 244 17.44 -3.04 4.68
C CYS A 244 16.93 -2.46 6.02
N LEU A 245 15.66 -2.05 6.07
CA LEU A 245 15.05 -1.56 7.31
C LEU A 245 14.93 -2.66 8.38
N GLY A 246 14.53 -3.89 8.00
CA GLY A 246 14.49 -5.03 8.92
C GLY A 246 15.88 -5.43 9.44
N GLN A 247 16.90 -5.34 8.59
CA GLN A 247 18.30 -5.53 8.99
C GLN A 247 18.75 -4.46 9.98
N ALA A 248 18.43 -3.18 9.71
CA ALA A 248 18.75 -2.08 10.62
C ALA A 248 18.08 -2.24 12.00
N GLU A 249 16.80 -2.62 12.04
CA GLU A 249 16.09 -2.93 13.29
C GLU A 249 16.76 -4.07 14.06
N SER A 250 17.20 -5.12 13.37
CA SER A 250 17.92 -6.26 13.97
C SER A 250 19.29 -5.85 14.51
N LEU A 251 20.03 -4.99 13.77
CA LEU A 251 21.31 -4.42 14.24
C LEU A 251 21.12 -3.55 15.51
N ILE A 252 20.09 -2.72 15.54
CA ILE A 252 19.74 -1.89 16.70
C ILE A 252 19.40 -2.78 17.90
N SER A 253 18.63 -3.85 17.70
CA SER A 253 18.28 -4.81 18.74
C SER A 253 19.51 -5.53 19.32
N LEU A 254 20.56 -5.70 18.51
CA LEU A 254 21.87 -6.23 18.93
C LEU A 254 22.81 -5.15 19.46
N SER A 255 22.36 -3.89 19.59
CA SER A 255 23.19 -2.73 19.99
C SER A 255 24.36 -2.46 19.03
N ARG A 256 24.25 -2.86 17.75
CA ARG A 256 25.24 -2.62 16.68
C ARG A 256 24.92 -1.30 15.96
N PHE A 257 24.90 -0.20 16.71
CA PHE A 257 24.36 1.09 16.24
C PHE A 257 25.17 1.70 15.10
N ASP A 258 26.50 1.65 15.14
CA ASP A 258 27.36 2.19 14.08
C ASP A 258 27.12 1.47 12.73
N GLU A 259 26.87 0.17 12.78
CA GLU A 259 26.55 -0.62 11.59
C GLU A 259 25.16 -0.26 11.04
N ALA A 260 24.18 -0.04 11.92
CA ALA A 260 22.86 0.44 11.52
C ALA A 260 22.94 1.83 10.87
N VAL A 261 23.72 2.77 11.44
CA VAL A 261 23.95 4.11 10.85
C VAL A 261 24.57 3.99 9.46
N SER A 262 25.61 3.16 9.31
CA SER A 262 26.28 2.95 8.02
C SER A 262 25.34 2.33 6.97
N LEU A 263 24.58 1.33 7.34
CA LEU A 263 23.61 0.64 6.47
C LEU A 263 22.52 1.59 5.97
N ILE A 264 21.87 2.31 6.90
CA ILE A 264 20.80 3.25 6.57
C ILE A 264 21.36 4.42 5.74
N GLY A 265 22.56 4.92 6.10
CA GLY A 265 23.24 5.99 5.36
C GLY A 265 23.50 5.60 3.90
N SER A 266 23.95 4.37 3.65
CA SER A 266 24.15 3.83 2.30
C SER A 266 22.83 3.73 1.55
N MET A 267 21.79 3.20 2.17
CA MET A 267 20.44 3.11 1.57
C MET A 267 19.90 4.49 1.18
N LEU A 268 20.04 5.49 2.06
CA LEU A 268 19.58 6.86 1.79
C LEU A 268 20.37 7.59 0.70
N ALA A 269 21.62 7.18 0.46
CA ALA A 269 22.46 7.73 -0.60
C ALA A 269 22.17 7.12 -1.98
N GLU A 270 21.48 5.98 -2.05
CA GLU A 270 21.11 5.35 -3.31
C GLU A 270 20.02 6.15 -4.01
N THR A 271 20.11 6.21 -5.33
CA THR A 271 19.02 6.78 -6.15
C THR A 271 17.91 5.74 -6.27
N TYR A 272 16.72 6.06 -5.79
CA TYR A 272 15.58 5.15 -5.87
C TYR A 272 15.14 4.96 -7.33
N PRO A 273 14.83 3.73 -7.75
CA PRO A 273 14.34 3.47 -9.10
C PRO A 273 13.01 4.21 -9.34
N GLU A 274 12.82 4.69 -10.56
CA GLU A 274 11.53 5.21 -11.01
C GLU A 274 10.45 4.12 -10.89
N GLY A 275 9.22 4.52 -10.64
CA GLY A 275 8.06 3.60 -10.61
C GLY A 275 7.63 3.11 -9.22
N VAL A 276 8.40 3.37 -8.16
CA VAL A 276 7.91 3.12 -6.79
C VAL A 276 6.92 4.24 -6.42
N PRO A 277 5.69 3.92 -5.94
CA PRO A 277 4.72 4.94 -5.52
C PRO A 277 5.32 5.88 -4.48
N VAL A 278 5.28 7.19 -4.75
CA VAL A 278 5.88 8.23 -3.89
C VAL A 278 5.43 8.10 -2.42
N THR A 279 4.16 7.82 -2.18
CA THR A 279 3.63 7.66 -0.81
C THR A 279 4.24 6.47 -0.09
N ALA A 280 4.36 5.31 -0.76
CA ALA A 280 4.99 4.13 -0.16
C ALA A 280 6.47 4.36 0.12
N THR A 281 7.17 5.02 -0.79
CA THR A 281 8.56 5.43 -0.62
C THR A 281 8.72 6.38 0.56
N ASN A 282 7.86 7.39 0.70
CA ASN A 282 7.90 8.34 1.80
C ASN A 282 7.74 7.66 3.17
N ILE A 283 6.85 6.66 3.28
CA ILE A 283 6.67 5.90 4.52
C ILE A 283 7.94 5.15 4.88
N LEU A 284 8.57 4.47 3.92
CA LEU A 284 9.81 3.72 4.14
C LEU A 284 10.98 4.66 4.47
N LEU A 285 11.08 5.82 3.81
CA LEU A 285 12.08 6.84 4.11
C LEU A 285 11.87 7.44 5.50
N GLY A 286 10.63 7.72 5.89
CA GLY A 286 10.29 8.14 7.24
C GLY A 286 10.78 7.14 8.28
N LYS A 287 10.53 5.86 8.06
CA LYS A 287 11.03 4.77 8.93
C LYS A 287 12.56 4.73 8.96
N ALA A 288 13.23 4.88 7.81
CA ALA A 288 14.69 4.92 7.72
C ALA A 288 15.28 6.05 8.57
N TYR A 289 14.77 7.27 8.41
CA TYR A 289 15.22 8.41 9.21
C TYR A 289 14.89 8.27 10.70
N SER A 290 13.80 7.61 11.09
CA SER A 290 13.50 7.30 12.49
C SER A 290 14.52 6.33 13.07
N LEU A 291 14.85 5.23 12.38
CA LEU A 291 15.86 4.26 12.80
C LEU A 291 17.27 4.87 12.83
N LEU A 292 17.60 5.74 11.85
CA LEU A 292 18.84 6.51 11.85
C LEU A 292 18.93 7.39 13.09
N GLY A 293 17.88 8.16 13.37
CA GLY A 293 17.81 9.02 14.56
C GLY A 293 17.94 8.22 15.86
N GLN A 294 17.31 7.06 15.95
CA GLN A 294 17.45 6.16 17.10
C GLN A 294 18.90 5.70 17.29
N SER A 295 19.55 5.23 16.24
CA SER A 295 20.94 4.76 16.29
C SER A 295 21.91 5.88 16.68
N LEU A 296 21.73 7.08 16.12
CA LEU A 296 22.53 8.25 16.41
C LEU A 296 22.37 8.75 17.88
N LEU A 297 21.19 8.55 18.47
CA LEU A 297 21.00 8.84 19.90
C LEU A 297 21.83 7.92 20.79
N GLU A 298 21.92 6.63 20.44
CA GLU A 298 22.69 5.64 21.19
C GLU A 298 24.22 5.86 21.04
N THR A 299 24.67 6.35 19.87
CA THR A 299 26.08 6.75 19.64
C THR A 299 26.39 8.15 20.18
N LYS A 300 25.39 8.84 20.78
CA LYS A 300 25.50 10.19 21.37
C LYS A 300 25.73 11.33 20.36
N GLU A 301 25.30 11.12 19.13
CA GLU A 301 25.33 12.09 18.05
C GLU A 301 24.01 12.88 18.00
N ASP A 302 23.72 13.60 19.10
CA ASP A 302 22.43 14.27 19.32
C ASP A 302 22.05 15.27 18.22
N GLN A 303 23.02 15.94 17.59
CA GLN A 303 22.75 16.93 16.53
C GLN A 303 22.30 16.26 15.25
N ASP A 304 22.93 15.15 14.88
CA ASP A 304 22.58 14.40 13.69
C ASP A 304 21.26 13.65 13.90
N ALA A 305 21.03 13.11 15.11
CA ALA A 305 19.74 12.56 15.51
C ALA A 305 18.61 13.59 15.42
N LEU A 306 18.87 14.84 15.86
CA LEU A 306 17.90 15.93 15.73
C LEU A 306 17.54 16.19 14.26
N ILE A 307 18.54 16.21 13.37
CA ILE A 307 18.33 16.39 11.92
C ILE A 307 17.50 15.22 11.34
N ALA A 308 17.83 13.99 11.71
CA ALA A 308 17.08 12.82 11.25
C ALA A 308 15.60 12.90 11.64
N TYR A 309 15.27 13.18 12.89
CA TYR A 309 13.87 13.32 13.33
C TYR A 309 13.16 14.56 12.76
N LEU A 310 13.89 15.67 12.54
CA LEU A 310 13.33 16.82 11.81
C LEU A 310 13.01 16.48 10.37
N THR A 311 13.79 15.62 9.73
CA THR A 311 13.51 15.15 8.36
C THR A 311 12.23 14.33 8.34
N VAL A 312 11.98 13.46 9.32
CA VAL A 312 10.69 12.76 9.47
C VAL A 312 9.57 13.78 9.64
N ASP A 313 9.69 14.74 10.56
CA ASP A 313 8.63 15.71 10.88
C ASP A 313 8.26 16.62 9.71
N LEU A 314 9.24 17.04 8.91
CA LEU A 314 9.05 18.07 7.89
C LEU A 314 8.83 17.49 6.48
N VAL A 315 9.30 16.28 6.20
CA VAL A 315 9.34 15.71 4.85
C VAL A 315 8.59 14.39 4.75
N TYR A 316 8.72 13.51 5.73
CA TYR A 316 8.24 12.12 5.67
C TYR A 316 7.23 11.77 6.77
N GLY A 317 6.39 12.71 7.17
CA GLY A 317 5.39 12.54 8.22
C GLY A 317 4.12 11.76 7.81
N ASP A 318 4.14 11.03 6.70
CA ASP A 318 2.97 10.32 6.17
C ASP A 318 2.55 9.10 7.01
N ALA A 319 3.47 8.51 7.79
CA ALA A 319 3.20 7.41 8.70
C ALA A 319 2.90 7.93 10.12
N PRO A 320 1.66 7.84 10.63
CA PRO A 320 1.26 8.43 11.90
C PRO A 320 2.12 8.01 13.09
N ASP A 321 2.45 6.72 13.21
CA ASP A 321 3.23 6.19 14.33
C ASP A 321 4.68 6.67 14.29
N THR A 322 5.32 6.63 13.12
CA THR A 322 6.69 7.12 12.91
C THR A 322 6.79 8.62 13.16
N HIS A 323 5.78 9.38 12.71
CA HIS A 323 5.74 10.83 12.96
C HIS A 323 5.50 11.16 14.43
N ALA A 324 4.63 10.42 15.12
CA ALA A 324 4.40 10.58 16.55
C ALA A 324 5.68 10.29 17.36
N GLU A 325 6.42 9.23 17.02
CA GLU A 325 7.73 8.94 17.59
C GLU A 325 8.71 10.09 17.36
N ALA A 326 8.83 10.55 16.12
CA ALA A 326 9.74 11.65 15.79
C ALA A 326 9.45 12.91 16.62
N LEU A 327 8.18 13.30 16.77
CA LEU A 327 7.78 14.43 17.62
C LEU A 327 8.15 14.20 19.09
N PHE A 328 8.01 12.99 19.61
CA PHE A 328 8.41 12.64 20.96
C PHE A 328 9.93 12.77 21.15
N ARG A 329 10.73 12.22 20.23
CA ARG A 329 12.20 12.33 20.26
C ARG A 329 12.67 13.78 20.13
N LEU A 330 12.05 14.55 19.24
CA LEU A 330 12.33 15.99 19.08
C LEU A 330 12.03 16.77 20.37
N PHE A 331 10.97 16.45 21.10
CA PHE A 331 10.69 17.08 22.39
C PHE A 331 11.87 16.90 23.37
N HIS A 332 12.39 15.70 23.49
CA HIS A 332 13.53 15.41 24.39
C HIS A 332 14.82 16.07 23.91
N LEU A 333 15.11 16.02 22.62
CA LEU A 333 16.30 16.63 22.03
C LEU A 333 16.30 18.17 22.19
N TRP A 334 15.16 18.83 21.93
CA TRP A 334 15.04 20.29 22.13
C TRP A 334 15.20 20.69 23.61
N ASN A 335 14.67 19.91 24.55
CA ASN A 335 14.88 20.16 25.97
C ASN A 335 16.36 20.00 26.37
N LYS A 336 17.01 18.91 25.93
CA LYS A 336 18.43 18.65 26.16
C LYS A 336 19.31 19.75 25.58
N GLY A 337 18.94 20.28 24.41
CA GLY A 337 19.64 21.37 23.74
C GLY A 337 19.37 22.76 24.32
N GLY A 338 18.50 22.91 25.34
CA GLY A 338 18.17 24.20 25.95
C GLY A 338 17.17 25.05 25.17
N TYR A 339 16.34 24.45 24.33
CA TYR A 339 15.32 25.12 23.53
C TYR A 339 13.88 24.80 24.00
N PRO A 340 13.48 25.21 25.24
CA PRO A 340 12.21 24.79 25.85
C PRO A 340 10.97 25.27 25.08
N ARG A 341 11.03 26.35 24.32
CA ARG A 341 9.91 26.82 23.48
C ARG A 341 9.66 25.85 22.35
N ARG A 342 10.69 25.40 21.63
CA ARG A 342 10.56 24.41 20.55
C ARG A 342 10.08 23.07 21.10
N ALA A 343 10.59 22.65 22.26
CA ALA A 343 10.11 21.45 22.93
C ALA A 343 8.60 21.55 23.25
N ALA A 344 8.12 22.67 23.77
CA ALA A 344 6.70 22.88 24.06
C ALA A 344 5.83 22.85 22.80
N GLU A 345 6.31 23.41 21.68
CA GLU A 345 5.62 23.39 20.39
C GLU A 345 5.44 21.97 19.84
N VAL A 346 6.52 21.17 19.79
CA VAL A 346 6.43 19.79 19.29
C VAL A 346 5.58 18.91 20.21
N ARG A 347 5.66 19.11 21.54
CA ARG A 347 4.77 18.43 22.50
C ARG A 347 3.30 18.72 22.22
N GLN A 348 2.95 19.98 21.99
CA GLN A 348 1.58 20.38 21.71
C GLN A 348 1.09 19.74 20.39
N ARG A 349 1.95 19.70 19.37
CA ARG A 349 1.64 19.05 18.08
C ARG A 349 1.40 17.56 18.25
N LEU A 350 2.26 16.86 18.99
CA LEU A 350 2.11 15.42 19.28
C LEU A 350 0.76 15.13 19.96
N ILE A 351 0.44 15.81 21.05
CA ILE A 351 -0.80 15.59 21.81
C ILE A 351 -2.04 15.92 20.97
N LYS A 352 -1.97 16.96 20.12
CA LYS A 352 -3.09 17.38 19.28
C LYS A 352 -3.32 16.44 18.10
N ALA A 353 -2.25 16.03 17.41
CA ALA A 353 -2.34 15.23 16.20
C ALA A 353 -2.52 13.72 16.50
N TYR A 354 -1.91 13.24 17.57
CA TYR A 354 -1.86 11.82 17.91
C TYR A 354 -2.24 11.54 19.37
N PRO A 355 -3.45 11.96 19.82
CA PRO A 355 -3.84 11.90 21.23
C PRO A 355 -3.90 10.48 21.80
N GLN A 356 -4.06 9.47 20.94
CA GLN A 356 -4.15 8.06 21.32
C GLN A 356 -2.80 7.31 21.23
N SER A 357 -1.72 7.97 20.76
CA SER A 357 -0.42 7.31 20.67
C SER A 357 0.20 7.12 22.05
N THR A 358 0.95 6.04 22.21
CA THR A 358 1.76 5.76 23.42
C THR A 358 2.71 6.91 23.71
N TRP A 359 3.29 7.53 22.70
CA TRP A 359 4.18 8.67 22.78
C TRP A 359 3.50 9.93 23.36
N ALA A 360 2.24 10.19 22.98
CA ALA A 360 1.49 11.30 23.56
C ALA A 360 1.12 11.02 25.03
N ALA A 361 0.78 9.77 25.37
CA ALA A 361 0.47 9.38 26.74
C ALA A 361 1.67 9.56 27.69
N GLU A 362 2.89 9.29 27.23
CA GLU A 362 4.10 9.52 28.03
C GLU A 362 4.32 11.01 28.36
N LEU A 363 3.98 11.91 27.45
CA LEU A 363 4.14 13.35 27.65
C LEU A 363 2.95 14.03 28.35
N ASN A 364 1.85 13.30 28.55
CA ASN A 364 0.64 13.82 29.19
C ASN A 364 0.32 13.02 30.48
N PRO A 365 1.01 13.27 31.62
CA PRO A 365 0.82 12.51 32.85
C PRO A 365 -0.58 12.63 33.46
N SER A 366 -1.44 13.51 32.93
CA SER A 366 -2.82 13.70 33.40
C SER A 366 -3.81 12.66 32.87
N SER A 367 -3.38 11.68 32.06
CA SER A 367 -4.19 10.63 31.49
C SER A 367 -4.10 9.28 32.23
N LYS A 368 -3.46 9.26 33.41
CA LYS A 368 -3.38 8.09 34.30
C LYS A 368 -4.37 8.20 35.45
#